data_7d0a7883ad2f0966e348ff2a80172946
#
_entry.id   7d0a7883ad2f0966e348ff2a80172946
#
_cell.length_a   1.000
_cell.length_b   1.000
_cell.length_c   1.000
_cell.angle_alpha   90.00
_cell.angle_beta   90.00
_cell.angle_gamma   90.00
#
_symmetry.space_group_name_H-M   'P 1'
#
loop_
_entity.id
_entity.type
_entity.pdbx_description
1 polymer ?
#
loop_
_entity_poly.entity_id
_entity_poly.type
_entity_poly.pdbx_seq_one_letter_code
_entity_poly.pdbx_strand_id
1 'polypeptide(L)'
;MNERKKAFPARFRNDILLIGVLLFLSLCLALYLFFFREKGDTVKVTVDGEVYGVYALSEDRTEEIRDGEDYNLLVIRDGRAYMESASCPDGICVSHHAIHRDGESIVCLPNRVVVTVSAEGGGAPDIIS
;
A
#
# COMPACT_ATOMS: atom_id res chain seq x y z
N MET A 1 26.22 -53.69 -13.19
CA MET A 1 26.04 -52.86 -13.37
C MET A 1 26.13 -51.94 -12.48
N ASN A 2 26.64 -51.19 -12.38
CA ASN A 2 26.94 -50.48 -11.54
C ASN A 2 26.51 -49.32 -11.58
N GLU A 3 25.76 -49.04 -11.06
CA GLU A 3 25.34 -48.02 -10.91
C GLU A 3 26.14 -47.21 -10.34
N ARG A 4 26.67 -46.51 -10.81
CA ARG A 4 27.31 -45.53 -10.36
C ARG A 4 26.39 -44.62 -9.80
N LYS A 5 25.95 -44.83 -8.70
CA LYS A 5 25.37 -43.86 -7.98
C LYS A 5 26.37 -42.83 -7.89
N LYS A 6 26.30 -41.86 -8.66
CA LYS A 6 27.20 -40.83 -8.57
C LYS A 6 26.89 -40.17 -7.32
N ALA A 7 27.54 -40.47 -6.32
CA ALA A 7 27.41 -39.78 -5.10
C ALA A 7 27.92 -38.41 -5.40
N PHE A 8 27.16 -37.41 -5.19
CA PHE A 8 27.62 -36.09 -5.33
C PHE A 8 28.79 -35.90 -4.38
N PRO A 9 29.84 -35.31 -4.81
CA PRO A 9 30.99 -35.07 -3.95
C PRO A 9 30.54 -34.20 -2.79
N ALA A 10 31.17 -34.34 -1.68
CA ALA A 10 30.81 -33.59 -0.47
C ALA A 10 30.73 -32.10 -0.74
N ARG A 11 31.60 -31.59 -1.57
CA ARG A 11 31.57 -30.25 -1.90
C ARG A 11 30.28 -29.86 -2.53
N PHE A 12 29.78 -30.67 -3.42
CA PHE A 12 28.57 -30.40 -4.12
C PHE A 12 27.37 -30.47 -3.18
N ARG A 13 27.42 -31.37 -2.24
CA ARG A 13 26.35 -31.50 -1.26
C ARG A 13 26.26 -30.26 -0.37
N ASN A 14 27.38 -29.71 0.00
CA ASN A 14 27.43 -28.54 0.81
C ASN A 14 26.89 -27.34 0.02
N ASP A 15 27.21 -27.27 -1.24
CA ASP A 15 26.73 -26.21 -2.10
C ASP A 15 25.22 -26.28 -2.27
N ILE A 16 24.70 -27.47 -2.46
CA ILE A 16 23.26 -27.66 -2.59
C ILE A 16 22.55 -27.30 -1.30
N LEU A 17 23.13 -27.69 -0.18
CA LEU A 17 22.58 -27.31 1.11
C LEU A 17 22.58 -25.80 1.30
N LEU A 18 23.66 -25.16 0.92
CA LEU A 18 23.77 -23.73 1.04
C LEU A 18 22.72 -23.04 0.18
N ILE A 19 22.59 -23.46 -1.06
CA ILE A 19 21.59 -22.89 -1.95
C ILE A 19 20.19 -23.13 -1.41
N GLY A 20 19.92 -24.32 -0.92
CA GLY A 20 18.62 -24.66 -0.35
C GLY A 20 18.28 -23.80 0.85
N VAL A 21 19.26 -23.57 1.72
CA VAL A 21 19.04 -22.73 2.90
C VAL A 21 18.80 -21.29 2.49
N LEU A 22 19.56 -20.78 1.53
CA LEU A 22 19.37 -19.42 1.06
C LEU A 22 18.00 -19.23 0.43
N LEU A 23 17.57 -20.20 -0.38
CA LEU A 23 16.27 -20.13 -0.99
C LEU A 23 15.16 -20.19 0.05
N PHE A 24 15.34 -21.06 1.03
CA PHE A 24 14.34 -21.18 2.10
C PHE A 24 14.25 -19.89 2.90
N LEU A 25 15.39 -19.29 3.24
CA LEU A 25 15.40 -18.03 3.97
C LEU A 25 14.78 -16.91 3.14
N SER A 26 15.07 -16.89 1.86
CA SER A 26 14.50 -15.90 0.97
C SER A 26 12.98 -16.03 0.89
N LEU A 27 12.51 -17.27 0.79
CA LEU A 27 11.08 -17.51 0.74
C LEU A 27 10.42 -17.12 2.06
N CYS A 28 11.05 -17.47 3.18
CA CYS A 28 10.51 -17.10 4.49
C CYS A 28 10.44 -15.60 4.64
N LEU A 29 11.46 -14.90 4.21
CA LEU A 29 11.47 -13.45 4.28
C LEU A 29 10.39 -12.85 3.40
N ALA A 30 10.22 -13.37 2.20
CA ALA A 30 9.21 -12.88 1.29
C ALA A 30 7.81 -13.09 1.87
N LEU A 31 7.56 -14.27 2.44
CA LEU A 31 6.29 -14.55 3.07
C LEU A 31 6.07 -13.67 4.30
N TYR A 32 7.12 -13.46 5.06
CA TYR A 32 7.03 -12.60 6.24
C TYR A 32 6.63 -11.19 5.81
N LEU A 33 7.32 -10.63 4.84
CA LEU A 33 7.01 -9.29 4.39
C LEU A 33 5.62 -9.21 3.75
N PHE A 34 5.19 -10.28 3.12
CA PHE A 34 3.88 -10.28 2.49
C PHE A 34 2.76 -10.35 3.53
N PHE A 35 2.92 -11.23 4.52
CA PHE A 35 1.86 -11.42 5.50
C PHE A 35 1.87 -10.38 6.63
N PHE A 36 3.03 -9.82 6.91
CA PHE A 36 3.12 -8.84 7.97
C PHE A 36 3.16 -7.41 7.44
N ARG A 37 2.76 -7.23 6.20
CA ARG A 37 2.67 -5.88 5.68
C ARG A 37 1.62 -5.17 6.50
N GLU A 38 2.02 -4.10 7.09
CA GLU A 38 1.13 -3.40 7.98
C GLU A 38 -0.06 -2.81 7.25
N LYS A 39 -1.21 -2.87 7.88
CA LYS A 39 -2.37 -2.23 7.33
C LYS A 39 -2.18 -0.75 7.63
N GLY A 40 -2.70 0.08 6.77
CA GLY A 40 -2.61 1.49 7.02
C GLY A 40 -3.42 1.90 8.24
N ASP A 41 -2.94 2.89 8.95
CA ASP A 41 -3.61 3.40 10.13
C ASP A 41 -4.27 4.74 9.89
N THR A 42 -3.73 5.55 9.01
CA THR A 42 -4.24 6.89 8.76
C THR A 42 -4.35 7.18 7.29
N VAL A 43 -5.23 8.10 6.98
CA VAL A 43 -5.43 8.57 5.63
C VAL A 43 -5.05 10.04 5.60
N LYS A 44 -4.10 10.38 4.76
CA LYS A 44 -3.67 11.75 4.60
C LYS A 44 -4.25 12.28 3.31
N VAL A 45 -4.92 13.41 3.39
CA VAL A 45 -5.52 14.03 2.22
C VAL A 45 -4.76 15.31 1.91
N THR A 46 -4.32 15.44 0.68
CA THR A 46 -3.69 16.68 0.24
C THR A 46 -4.50 17.26 -0.90
N VAL A 47 -4.55 18.57 -0.93
CA VAL A 47 -5.23 19.29 -2.00
C VAL A 47 -4.21 20.29 -2.54
N ASP A 48 -3.95 20.22 -3.81
CA ASP A 48 -2.98 21.10 -4.47
C ASP A 48 -1.63 21.11 -3.74
N GLY A 49 -1.23 19.94 -3.26
CA GLY A 49 0.06 19.77 -2.59
C GLY A 49 0.08 20.13 -1.10
N GLU A 50 -1.01 20.69 -0.60
CA GLU A 50 -1.06 21.06 0.82
C GLU A 50 -1.92 20.06 1.59
N VAL A 51 -1.53 19.78 2.81
CA VAL A 51 -2.27 18.81 3.63
C VAL A 51 -3.63 19.40 4.01
N TYR A 52 -4.69 18.76 3.54
CA TYR A 52 -6.04 19.15 3.87
C TYR A 52 -6.44 18.58 5.23
N GLY A 53 -6.07 17.34 5.49
CA GLY A 53 -6.37 16.69 6.75
C GLY A 53 -5.79 15.31 6.85
N VAL A 54 -5.78 14.78 8.06
CA VAL A 54 -5.34 13.43 8.33
C VAL A 54 -6.42 12.77 9.17
N TYR A 55 -6.88 11.61 8.76
CA TYR A 55 -7.99 10.93 9.40
C TYR A 55 -7.61 9.50 9.77
N ALA A 56 -8.23 8.96 10.79
CA ALA A 56 -7.96 7.59 11.20
C ALA A 56 -8.77 6.62 10.33
N LEU A 57 -8.11 5.60 9.80
CA LEU A 57 -8.80 4.58 9.04
C LEU A 57 -9.71 3.72 9.91
N SER A 58 -9.44 3.70 11.21
CA SER A 58 -10.24 2.88 12.12
C SER A 58 -11.60 3.50 12.44
N GLU A 59 -11.79 4.77 12.07
CA GLU A 59 -13.05 5.41 12.34
C GLU A 59 -13.81 5.67 11.07
N ASP A 60 -15.06 5.24 11.03
CA ASP A 60 -15.90 5.49 9.87
C ASP A 60 -16.16 6.99 9.78
N ARG A 61 -15.99 7.54 8.60
CA ARG A 61 -16.09 8.97 8.43
C ARG A 61 -16.41 9.32 6.97
N THR A 62 -17.11 10.40 6.78
CA THR A 62 -17.36 10.95 5.46
C THR A 62 -16.91 12.38 5.46
N GLU A 63 -16.00 12.73 4.57
CA GLU A 63 -15.47 14.09 4.49
C GLU A 63 -15.62 14.63 3.09
N GLU A 64 -16.16 15.84 2.99
CA GLU A 64 -16.26 16.48 1.71
C GLU A 64 -15.06 17.39 1.54
N ILE A 65 -14.22 17.10 0.58
CA ILE A 65 -13.02 17.85 0.32
C ILE A 65 -13.34 18.84 -0.79
N ARG A 66 -13.34 20.10 -0.46
CA ARG A 66 -13.67 21.12 -1.43
C ARG A 66 -12.52 22.02 -1.74
N ASP A 67 -12.40 22.40 -3.01
CA ASP A 67 -11.40 23.33 -3.44
C ASP A 67 -12.09 24.20 -4.48
N GLY A 68 -12.63 25.34 -4.08
CA GLY A 68 -13.41 26.18 -4.97
C GLY A 68 -14.72 25.51 -5.31
N GLU A 69 -14.96 25.30 -6.58
CA GLU A 69 -16.19 24.65 -7.01
C GLU A 69 -16.02 23.15 -7.14
N ASP A 70 -14.81 22.68 -7.04
CA ASP A 70 -14.53 21.26 -7.15
C ASP A 70 -14.69 20.57 -5.80
N TYR A 71 -15.15 19.34 -5.84
CA TYR A 71 -15.29 18.58 -4.60
C TYR A 71 -14.97 17.11 -4.82
N ASN A 72 -14.59 16.47 -3.73
CA ASN A 72 -14.41 15.03 -3.69
C ASN A 72 -15.01 14.56 -2.37
N LEU A 73 -15.84 13.55 -2.42
CA LEU A 73 -16.44 13.00 -1.21
C LEU A 73 -15.67 11.75 -0.81
N LEU A 74 -14.89 11.87 0.25
CA LEU A 74 -14.09 10.79 0.77
C LEU A 74 -14.87 10.04 1.83
N VAL A 75 -14.95 8.74 1.71
CA VAL A 75 -15.63 7.90 2.69
C VAL A 75 -14.63 6.92 3.28
N ILE A 76 -14.58 6.82 4.60
CA ILE A 76 -13.80 5.84 5.30
C ILE A 76 -14.78 4.90 5.99
N ARG A 77 -14.74 3.63 5.63
CA ARG A 77 -15.65 2.66 6.20
C ARG A 77 -14.97 1.30 6.27
N ASP A 78 -15.14 0.63 7.38
CA ASP A 78 -14.57 -0.70 7.58
C ASP A 78 -13.07 -0.76 7.34
N GLY A 79 -12.35 0.28 7.74
CA GLY A 79 -10.91 0.30 7.60
C GLY A 79 -10.42 0.55 6.20
N ARG A 80 -11.28 1.06 5.33
CA ARG A 80 -10.92 1.36 3.94
C ARG A 80 -11.35 2.77 3.58
N ALA A 81 -10.64 3.36 2.67
CA ALA A 81 -10.97 4.70 2.19
C ALA A 81 -11.25 4.66 0.69
N TYR A 82 -12.25 5.37 0.26
CA TYR A 82 -12.59 5.45 -1.14
C TYR A 82 -13.31 6.76 -1.44
N MET A 83 -13.35 7.12 -2.71
CA MET A 83 -14.08 8.30 -3.13
C MET A 83 -15.48 7.86 -3.56
N GLU A 84 -16.49 8.38 -2.90
CA GLU A 84 -17.86 8.03 -3.24
C GLU A 84 -18.37 8.87 -4.40
N SER A 85 -18.01 10.14 -4.44
CA SER A 85 -18.36 10.98 -5.55
C SER A 85 -17.35 12.10 -5.69
N ALA A 86 -17.32 12.72 -6.84
CA ALA A 86 -16.41 13.80 -7.09
C ALA A 86 -16.89 14.60 -8.29
N SER A 87 -16.49 15.85 -8.37
CA SER A 87 -16.84 16.70 -9.51
C SER A 87 -15.94 16.47 -10.70
N CYS A 88 -14.89 15.64 -10.55
CA CYS A 88 -13.97 15.47 -11.66
C CYS A 88 -14.68 14.81 -12.86
N PRO A 89 -14.47 15.31 -14.04
CA PRO A 89 -15.20 14.82 -15.22
C PRO A 89 -14.91 13.37 -15.57
N ASP A 90 -13.71 12.93 -15.29
CA ASP A 90 -13.32 11.57 -15.64
C ASP A 90 -13.91 10.53 -14.71
N GLY A 91 -14.22 10.89 -13.49
CA GLY A 91 -14.71 9.94 -12.50
C GLY A 91 -13.72 8.85 -12.15
N ILE A 92 -12.47 9.02 -12.50
CA ILE A 92 -11.46 7.98 -12.26
C ILE A 92 -11.26 7.74 -10.78
N CYS A 93 -11.24 8.80 -9.99
CA CYS A 93 -11.04 8.65 -8.54
C CYS A 93 -12.23 7.94 -7.89
N VAL A 94 -13.41 8.11 -8.44
CA VAL A 94 -14.60 7.44 -7.90
C VAL A 94 -14.59 5.96 -8.27
N SER A 95 -14.08 5.64 -9.43
CA SER A 95 -14.02 4.24 -9.85
C SER A 95 -12.82 3.49 -9.28
N HIS A 96 -11.93 4.19 -8.60
CA HIS A 96 -10.77 3.54 -8.01
C HIS A 96 -11.23 2.63 -6.86
N HIS A 97 -10.59 1.51 -6.71
CA HIS A 97 -10.95 0.61 -5.62
C HIS A 97 -10.59 1.23 -4.28
N ALA A 98 -11.23 0.77 -3.22
CA ALA A 98 -10.95 1.27 -1.88
C ALA A 98 -9.51 0.93 -1.48
N ILE A 99 -8.86 1.83 -0.76
CA ILE A 99 -7.48 1.63 -0.34
C ILE A 99 -7.43 1.44 1.17
N HIS A 100 -6.53 0.63 1.63
CA HIS A 100 -6.40 0.35 3.07
C HIS A 100 -4.97 -0.01 3.50
N ARG A 101 -4.07 -0.16 2.55
CA ARG A 101 -2.70 -0.55 2.89
C ARG A 101 -1.75 0.63 2.84
N ASP A 102 -0.72 0.55 3.67
CA ASP A 102 0.31 1.58 3.69
C ASP A 102 0.88 1.81 2.29
N GLY A 103 0.92 3.03 1.86
CA GLY A 103 1.46 3.39 0.55
C GLY A 103 0.45 3.44 -0.57
N GLU A 104 -0.77 2.97 -0.34
CA GLU A 104 -1.77 3.06 -1.39
C GLU A 104 -2.33 4.48 -1.46
N SER A 105 -2.70 4.92 -2.63
CA SER A 105 -3.24 6.26 -2.78
C SER A 105 -4.30 6.32 -3.88
N ILE A 106 -5.18 7.31 -3.75
CA ILE A 106 -6.14 7.64 -4.78
C ILE A 106 -5.81 9.07 -5.22
N VAL A 107 -5.63 9.26 -6.50
CA VAL A 107 -5.24 10.55 -7.04
C VAL A 107 -6.33 11.07 -7.96
N CYS A 108 -6.82 12.27 -7.70
CA CYS A 108 -7.77 12.92 -8.55
C CYS A 108 -7.07 14.13 -9.18
N LEU A 109 -6.52 13.95 -10.34
CA LEU A 109 -5.74 14.99 -10.99
C LEU A 109 -6.54 16.24 -11.33
N PRO A 110 -7.72 16.12 -11.88
CA PRO A 110 -8.48 17.32 -12.18
C PRO A 110 -8.76 18.20 -10.96
N ASN A 111 -8.97 17.57 -9.81
CA ASN A 111 -9.26 18.31 -8.59
C ASN A 111 -8.01 18.46 -7.70
N ARG A 112 -6.88 17.93 -8.15
CA ARG A 112 -5.61 18.02 -7.42
C ARG A 112 -5.69 17.42 -6.01
N VAL A 113 -6.51 16.43 -5.84
CA VAL A 113 -6.67 15.78 -4.54
C VAL A 113 -5.91 14.45 -4.54
N VAL A 114 -5.14 14.23 -3.50
CA VAL A 114 -4.42 12.98 -3.31
C VAL A 114 -4.76 12.45 -1.93
N VAL A 115 -5.22 11.22 -1.88
CA VAL A 115 -5.53 10.55 -0.62
C VAL A 115 -4.55 9.39 -0.47
N THR A 116 -3.76 9.40 0.57
CA THR A 116 -2.71 8.40 0.78
C THR A 116 -2.89 7.72 2.13
N VAL A 117 -2.73 6.41 2.16
CA VAL A 117 -2.81 5.65 3.39
C VAL A 117 -1.39 5.47 3.95
N SER A 118 -1.24 5.73 5.23
CA SER A 118 0.04 5.57 5.92
C SER A 118 -0.12 4.70 7.15
N ALA A 119 0.90 3.94 7.46
CA ALA A 119 0.85 3.02 8.58
C ALA A 119 1.15 3.70 9.89
N GLU A 120 1.92 4.65 10.07
CA GLU A 120 2.25 5.12 11.27
C GLU A 120 1.84 6.44 11.56
N GLY A 121 0.73 6.68 11.91
CA GLY A 121 0.29 7.93 12.41
C GLY A 121 0.61 9.06 11.50
N GLY A 122 0.85 8.83 10.33
CA GLY A 122 1.07 9.87 9.43
C GLY A 122 2.25 10.69 9.65
N GLY A 123 3.16 10.20 10.30
CA GLY A 123 4.24 10.99 10.51
C GLY A 123 5.09 11.20 9.36
N ALA A 124 4.91 10.67 8.40
CA ALA A 124 5.78 10.69 7.40
C ALA A 124 6.00 11.88 6.80
N PRO A 125 6.93 12.26 6.56
CA PRO A 125 7.19 13.42 6.09
C PRO A 125 7.21 13.45 4.79
N ASP A 126 7.09 13.42 4.27
CA ASP A 126 7.05 13.41 3.26
C ASP A 126 7.61 14.06 2.48
N ILE A 127 8.20 13.97 2.31
CA ILE A 127 8.94 14.32 1.60
C ILE A 127 8.59 14.62 0.45
N ILE A 128 8.13 14.30 -0.03
CA ILE A 128 7.84 14.46 -1.13
C ILE A 128 7.23 15.30 -1.35
N SER A 129 6.98 15.61 -0.92
CA SER A 129 6.51 16.36 -1.09
C SER A 129 6.58 16.92 -1.97
#